data_349e55886836693d400b77e97734b593
#
_entry.id   349e55886836693d400b77e97734b593
#
_cell.length_a   1.000
_cell.length_b   1.000
_cell.length_c   1.000
_cell.angle_alpha   90.00
_cell.angle_beta   90.00
_cell.angle_gamma   90.00
#
_symmetry.space_group_name_H-M   'P 1'
#
loop_
_entity.id
_entity.type
_entity.pdbx_description
1 polymer ?
#
loop_
_entity_poly.entity_id
_entity_poly.type
_entity_poly.pdbx_seq_one_letter_code
_entity_poly.pdbx_strand_id
1 'polypeptide(L)'
;MPAPAPAPTAPASASPGTDARARRPATARRPGGPRARGRRIALVVYYSVAALIIVACTLQLIRQVFFLPAAPSPYGSCQEGLLALVRAVERARDAAPGTDGEDAALARFRSKLAPEWTYRDGVAASCLGSAEDERALDAIERLRYAEEHAARREAGDLAPLRRRVRAIVDGQLGPASPR
;
A
#
# COMPACT_ATOMS: atom_id res chain seq x y z
N MET A 1 -39.25 -8.70 -2.12
CA MET A 1 -39.49 -7.79 -0.96
C MET A 1 -39.21 -8.59 0.31
N PRO A 2 -38.10 -8.41 1.00
CA PRO A 2 -37.88 -9.03 2.31
C PRO A 2 -38.39 -8.10 3.41
N ALA A 3 -39.01 -8.70 4.44
CA ALA A 3 -39.62 -8.06 5.59
C ALA A 3 -38.62 -7.40 6.54
N PRO A 4 -38.99 -6.31 7.25
CA PRO A 4 -38.12 -5.65 8.19
C PRO A 4 -37.98 -6.42 9.51
N ALA A 5 -36.77 -6.40 10.05
CA ALA A 5 -36.41 -7.00 11.33
C ALA A 5 -37.00 -6.21 12.52
N PRO A 6 -37.35 -6.86 13.65
CA PRO A 6 -37.94 -6.19 14.82
C PRO A 6 -36.87 -5.46 15.65
N ALA A 7 -37.31 -4.31 16.22
CA ALA A 7 -36.51 -3.45 17.07
C ALA A 7 -36.19 -4.08 18.44
N PRO A 8 -35.05 -3.79 19.07
CA PRO A 8 -34.74 -4.26 20.41
C PRO A 8 -35.51 -3.48 21.49
N THR A 9 -36.13 -4.22 22.38
CA THR A 9 -36.86 -3.79 23.57
C THR A 9 -35.89 -3.21 24.61
N ALA A 10 -36.20 -2.01 25.11
CA ALA A 10 -35.47 -1.39 26.21
C ALA A 10 -35.77 -2.08 27.55
N PRO A 11 -34.80 -2.24 28.45
CA PRO A 11 -35.06 -2.68 29.79
C PRO A 11 -35.47 -1.52 30.72
N ALA A 12 -36.44 -1.84 31.56
CA ALA A 12 -37.11 -0.97 32.51
C ALA A 12 -36.20 -0.39 33.62
N SER A 13 -36.53 0.83 33.97
CA SER A 13 -36.08 1.57 35.11
C SER A 13 -36.39 0.84 36.45
N ALA A 14 -35.39 0.68 37.29
CA ALA A 14 -35.58 0.35 38.69
C ALA A 14 -35.11 1.52 39.55
N SER A 15 -35.99 1.95 40.43
CA SER A 15 -35.96 3.10 41.34
C SER A 15 -35.04 2.93 42.58
N PRO A 16 -34.85 4.00 43.36
CA PRO A 16 -33.70 4.21 44.22
C PRO A 16 -33.86 3.62 45.62
N GLY A 17 -32.81 3.02 46.10
CA GLY A 17 -32.68 2.58 47.50
C GLY A 17 -31.85 3.57 48.31
N THR A 18 -32.46 4.07 49.30
CA THR A 18 -32.12 5.06 50.34
C THR A 18 -30.92 4.63 51.22
N ASP A 19 -30.11 5.63 51.57
CA ASP A 19 -29.37 5.79 52.83
C ASP A 19 -28.60 4.63 53.48
N ALA A 20 -27.28 4.72 53.39
CA ALA A 20 -26.40 4.44 54.53
C ALA A 20 -25.11 5.27 54.42
N ARG A 21 -25.16 6.43 55.03
CA ARG A 21 -24.03 7.31 55.25
C ARG A 21 -23.06 6.67 56.24
N ALA A 22 -22.36 5.63 55.81
CA ALA A 22 -21.24 5.08 56.58
C ALA A 22 -20.03 5.99 56.40
N ARG A 23 -19.71 6.75 57.43
CA ARG A 23 -18.44 7.50 57.60
C ARG A 23 -17.29 6.54 57.40
N ARG A 24 -16.71 6.50 56.21
CA ARG A 24 -15.42 5.86 55.97
C ARG A 24 -14.33 6.65 56.67
N PRO A 25 -13.54 6.03 57.57
CA PRO A 25 -12.39 6.69 58.18
C PRO A 25 -11.43 7.11 57.06
N ALA A 26 -10.94 8.34 57.16
CA ALA A 26 -9.89 8.84 56.27
C ALA A 26 -8.68 7.93 56.39
N THR A 27 -8.56 7.00 55.47
CA THR A 27 -7.36 6.17 55.31
C THR A 27 -6.22 7.10 54.95
N ALA A 28 -5.36 7.37 55.91
CA ALA A 28 -4.11 8.07 55.76
C ALA A 28 -3.41 7.54 54.48
N ARG A 29 -3.17 8.43 53.52
CA ARG A 29 -2.32 8.17 52.34
C ARG A 29 -0.96 7.68 52.85
N ARG A 30 -0.73 6.38 52.88
CA ARG A 30 0.59 5.83 53.11
C ARG A 30 1.52 6.36 51.99
N PRO A 31 2.63 7.06 52.34
CA PRO A 31 3.59 7.49 51.37
C PRO A 31 4.08 6.26 50.61
N GLY A 32 4.01 6.31 49.27
CA GLY A 32 4.29 5.19 48.40
C GLY A 32 5.65 4.57 48.68
N GLY A 33 5.62 3.29 49.10
CA GLY A 33 6.81 2.52 49.43
C GLY A 33 7.75 2.37 48.21
N PRO A 34 8.99 1.92 48.40
CA PRO A 34 10.03 1.84 47.36
C PRO A 34 9.60 1.07 46.10
N ARG A 35 8.65 0.14 46.21
CA ARG A 35 8.05 -0.60 45.11
C ARG A 35 7.22 0.29 44.15
N ALA A 36 6.60 1.36 44.63
CA ALA A 36 5.84 2.29 43.78
C ALA A 36 6.76 3.17 42.90
N ARG A 37 7.94 3.51 43.40
CA ARG A 37 8.96 4.26 42.63
C ARG A 37 9.56 3.37 41.52
N GLY A 38 9.89 2.12 41.81
CA GLY A 38 10.41 1.19 40.83
C GLY A 38 9.44 0.96 39.64
N ARG A 39 8.15 0.83 39.95
CA ARG A 39 7.12 0.67 38.91
C ARG A 39 6.97 1.91 38.00
N ARG A 40 7.07 3.12 38.58
CA ARG A 40 7.05 4.35 37.77
C ARG A 40 8.27 4.49 36.87
N ILE A 41 9.46 4.17 37.39
CA ILE A 41 10.69 4.18 36.61
C ILE A 41 10.61 3.15 35.47
N ALA A 42 10.14 1.93 35.73
CA ALA A 42 9.97 0.91 34.72
C ALA A 42 8.97 1.34 33.61
N LEU A 43 7.86 1.99 33.96
CA LEU A 43 6.90 2.53 32.99
C LEU A 43 7.53 3.65 32.15
N VAL A 44 8.25 4.58 32.76
CA VAL A 44 8.91 5.66 32.03
C VAL A 44 9.94 5.09 31.05
N VAL A 45 10.77 4.15 31.48
CA VAL A 45 11.75 3.49 30.61
C VAL A 45 11.05 2.75 29.46
N TYR A 46 9.99 2.02 29.75
CA TYR A 46 9.22 1.31 28.72
C TYR A 46 8.66 2.26 27.65
N TYR A 47 8.00 3.33 28.07
CA TYR A 47 7.44 4.32 27.15
C TYR A 47 8.51 5.10 26.38
N SER A 48 9.65 5.38 27.02
CA SER A 48 10.79 6.03 26.35
C SER A 48 11.37 5.13 25.24
N VAL A 49 11.56 3.84 25.51
CA VAL A 49 12.04 2.89 24.53
C VAL A 49 11.03 2.72 23.40
N ALA A 50 9.75 2.57 23.71
CA ALA A 50 8.70 2.47 22.70
C ALA A 50 8.63 3.72 21.80
N ALA A 51 8.70 4.91 22.40
CA ALA A 51 8.73 6.17 21.65
C ALA A 51 9.96 6.26 20.73
N LEU A 52 11.12 5.86 21.21
CA LEU A 52 12.36 5.86 20.44
C LEU A 52 12.30 4.91 19.25
N ILE A 53 11.74 3.72 19.43
CA ILE A 53 11.50 2.77 18.33
C ILE A 53 10.54 3.37 17.29
N ILE A 54 9.43 3.96 17.72
CA ILE A 54 8.46 4.60 16.81
C ILE A 54 9.15 5.71 16.01
N VAL A 55 9.89 6.58 16.66
CA VAL A 55 10.61 7.68 15.98
C VAL A 55 11.63 7.13 14.99
N ALA A 56 12.42 6.13 15.38
CA ALA A 56 13.41 5.50 14.49
C ALA A 56 12.75 4.86 13.25
N CYS A 57 11.65 4.12 13.44
CA CYS A 57 10.90 3.53 12.32
C CYS A 57 10.30 4.60 11.42
N THR A 58 9.73 5.67 11.99
CA THR A 58 9.17 6.78 11.20
C THR A 58 10.25 7.50 10.40
N LEU A 59 11.39 7.80 11.01
CA LEU A 59 12.52 8.42 10.31
C LEU A 59 13.06 7.53 9.18
N GLN A 60 13.11 6.22 9.41
CA GLN A 60 13.54 5.27 8.39
C GLN A 60 12.58 5.20 7.21
N LEU A 61 11.27 5.22 7.46
CA LEU A 61 10.23 5.31 6.42
C LEU A 61 10.33 6.62 5.64
N ILE A 62 10.47 7.75 6.34
CA ILE A 62 10.63 9.06 5.70
C ILE A 62 11.88 9.06 4.81
N ARG A 63 13.01 8.53 5.31
CA ARG A 63 14.24 8.42 4.53
C ARG A 63 14.05 7.57 3.26
N GLN A 64 13.36 6.44 3.36
CA GLN A 64 13.12 5.55 2.22
C GLN A 64 12.19 6.19 1.18
N VAL A 65 11.13 6.91 1.63
CA VAL A 65 10.13 7.48 0.73
C VAL A 65 10.62 8.79 0.09
N PHE A 66 11.35 9.63 0.85
CA PHE A 66 11.67 10.99 0.38
C PHE A 66 13.13 11.18 -0.04
N PHE A 67 14.05 10.34 0.43
CA PHE A 67 15.49 10.58 0.25
C PHE A 67 16.25 9.46 -0.46
N LEU A 68 15.60 8.30 -0.75
CA LEU A 68 16.22 7.36 -1.67
C LEU A 68 15.94 7.88 -3.09
N PRO A 69 16.98 8.28 -3.82
CA PRO A 69 16.80 8.62 -5.22
C PRO A 69 16.23 7.40 -5.95
N ALA A 70 15.25 7.64 -6.81
CA ALA A 70 14.78 6.60 -7.74
C ALA A 70 16.00 6.00 -8.44
N ALA A 71 16.04 4.67 -8.58
CA ALA A 71 17.12 4.04 -9.32
C ALA A 71 17.24 4.73 -10.69
N PRO A 72 18.42 5.19 -11.08
CA PRO A 72 18.59 5.86 -12.36
C PRO A 72 18.09 4.92 -13.46
N SER A 73 17.22 5.44 -14.33
CA SER A 73 16.69 4.67 -15.44
C SER A 73 17.85 4.27 -16.38
N PRO A 74 17.99 2.99 -16.75
CA PRO A 74 18.96 2.57 -17.75
C PRO A 74 18.55 2.98 -19.17
N TYR A 75 17.36 3.55 -19.35
CA TYR A 75 16.78 3.93 -20.62
C TYR A 75 17.16 5.37 -20.98
N GLY A 76 17.50 5.60 -22.26
CA GLY A 76 17.95 6.90 -22.75
C GLY A 76 16.84 7.93 -22.91
N SER A 77 15.56 7.49 -22.94
CA SER A 77 14.40 8.37 -23.08
C SER A 77 13.18 7.82 -22.34
N CYS A 78 12.19 8.72 -22.08
CA CYS A 78 10.90 8.31 -21.52
C CYS A 78 10.23 7.23 -22.37
N GLN A 79 10.17 7.40 -23.70
CA GLN A 79 9.53 6.44 -24.61
C GLN A 79 10.16 5.06 -24.56
N GLU A 80 11.49 5.00 -24.53
CA GLU A 80 12.20 3.72 -24.39
C GLU A 80 11.87 3.04 -23.06
N GLY A 81 11.80 3.80 -21.98
CA GLY A 81 11.39 3.33 -20.65
C GLY A 81 9.95 2.81 -20.65
N LEU A 82 9.01 3.55 -21.23
CA LEU A 82 7.60 3.13 -21.34
C LEU A 82 7.46 1.81 -22.11
N LEU A 83 8.18 1.68 -23.24
CA LEU A 83 8.20 0.42 -24.01
C LEU A 83 8.77 -0.75 -23.21
N ALA A 84 9.84 -0.51 -22.46
CA ALA A 84 10.43 -1.54 -21.62
C ALA A 84 9.45 -2.02 -20.55
N LEU A 85 8.73 -1.09 -19.89
CA LEU A 85 7.70 -1.41 -18.89
C LEU A 85 6.53 -2.20 -19.49
N VAL A 86 6.02 -1.82 -20.68
CA VAL A 86 4.95 -2.58 -21.35
C VAL A 86 5.40 -4.00 -21.66
N ARG A 87 6.60 -4.16 -22.26
CA ARG A 87 7.17 -5.48 -22.55
C ARG A 87 7.40 -6.32 -21.28
N ALA A 88 7.75 -5.67 -20.16
CA ALA A 88 7.89 -6.35 -18.88
C ALA A 88 6.55 -6.91 -18.38
N VAL A 89 5.47 -6.13 -18.47
CA VAL A 89 4.11 -6.59 -18.14
C VAL A 89 3.68 -7.75 -19.04
N GLU A 90 3.94 -7.67 -20.34
CA GLU A 90 3.62 -8.75 -21.29
C GLU A 90 4.38 -10.03 -20.97
N ARG A 91 5.70 -9.96 -20.73
CA ARG A 91 6.51 -11.13 -20.33
C ARG A 91 6.04 -11.72 -18.99
N ALA A 92 5.70 -10.87 -18.03
CA ALA A 92 5.19 -11.31 -16.74
C ALA A 92 3.84 -12.05 -16.88
N ARG A 93 2.94 -11.52 -17.72
CA ARG A 93 1.67 -12.17 -18.04
C ARG A 93 1.87 -13.54 -18.68
N ASP A 94 2.74 -13.63 -19.67
CA ASP A 94 2.98 -14.88 -20.41
C ASP A 94 3.66 -15.95 -19.53
N ALA A 95 4.37 -15.53 -18.47
CA ALA A 95 4.98 -16.42 -17.50
C ALA A 95 4.05 -16.83 -16.35
N ALA A 96 2.92 -16.11 -16.14
CA ALA A 96 2.01 -16.36 -15.02
C ALA A 96 1.27 -17.71 -15.10
N PRO A 97 0.77 -18.19 -16.27
CA PRO A 97 0.02 -19.43 -16.35
C PRO A 97 0.79 -20.62 -15.81
N GLY A 98 0.10 -21.50 -15.10
CA GLY A 98 0.65 -22.74 -14.55
C GLY A 98 -0.44 -23.54 -13.84
N THR A 99 -0.10 -24.77 -13.45
CA THR A 99 -1.01 -25.70 -12.78
C THR A 99 -0.96 -25.60 -11.25
N ASP A 100 -0.01 -24.79 -10.71
CA ASP A 100 0.37 -24.80 -9.29
C ASP A 100 -0.51 -23.88 -8.41
N GLY A 101 -1.61 -23.35 -8.98
CA GLY A 101 -2.55 -22.48 -8.26
C GLY A 101 -2.27 -20.98 -8.41
N GLU A 102 -3.19 -20.18 -7.88
CA GLU A 102 -3.25 -18.73 -8.08
C GLU A 102 -2.09 -17.97 -7.43
N ASP A 103 -1.69 -18.37 -6.23
CA ASP A 103 -0.57 -17.74 -5.51
C ASP A 103 0.76 -17.96 -6.24
N ALA A 104 0.96 -19.15 -6.81
CA ALA A 104 2.16 -19.46 -7.58
C ALA A 104 2.16 -18.68 -8.92
N ALA A 105 1.01 -18.53 -9.57
CA ALA A 105 0.87 -17.70 -10.77
C ALA A 105 1.21 -16.24 -10.48
N LEU A 106 0.69 -15.69 -9.37
CA LEU A 106 0.99 -14.35 -8.92
C LEU A 106 2.47 -14.16 -8.58
N ALA A 107 3.07 -15.12 -7.89
CA ALA A 107 4.50 -15.08 -7.57
C ALA A 107 5.37 -15.08 -8.84
N ARG A 108 5.03 -15.90 -9.86
CA ARG A 108 5.70 -15.91 -11.15
C ARG A 108 5.55 -14.56 -11.86
N PHE A 109 4.33 -14.01 -11.92
CA PHE A 109 4.07 -12.70 -12.50
C PHE A 109 4.98 -11.63 -11.88
N ARG A 110 4.97 -11.52 -10.54
CA ARG A 110 5.77 -10.55 -9.81
C ARG A 110 7.27 -10.73 -9.99
N SER A 111 7.75 -11.96 -9.97
CA SER A 111 9.19 -12.26 -10.14
C SER A 111 9.70 -11.86 -11.52
N LYS A 112 8.89 -12.04 -12.57
CA LYS A 112 9.23 -11.65 -13.94
C LYS A 112 9.11 -10.15 -14.19
N LEU A 113 8.22 -9.48 -13.47
CA LEU A 113 8.03 -8.03 -13.58
C LEU A 113 9.12 -7.25 -12.85
N ALA A 114 9.56 -7.73 -11.67
CA ALA A 114 10.39 -7.00 -10.72
C ALA A 114 11.67 -6.37 -11.31
N PRO A 115 12.45 -7.02 -12.19
CA PRO A 115 13.69 -6.45 -12.69
C PRO A 115 13.51 -5.08 -13.36
N GLU A 116 12.58 -4.97 -14.29
CA GLU A 116 12.32 -3.73 -15.01
C GLU A 116 11.48 -2.75 -14.19
N TRP A 117 10.58 -3.28 -13.35
CA TRP A 117 9.73 -2.43 -12.51
C TRP A 117 10.50 -1.63 -11.45
N THR A 118 11.69 -2.09 -11.08
CA THR A 118 12.61 -1.35 -10.21
C THR A 118 12.97 0.03 -10.77
N TYR A 119 12.98 0.18 -12.10
CA TYR A 119 13.32 1.42 -12.78
C TYR A 119 12.11 2.34 -13.05
N ARG A 120 10.90 1.91 -12.64
CA ARG A 120 9.64 2.65 -12.91
C ARG A 120 9.73 4.11 -12.49
N ASP A 121 10.29 4.40 -11.32
CA ASP A 121 10.38 5.78 -10.81
C ASP A 121 11.40 6.61 -11.58
N GLY A 122 12.47 5.98 -12.06
CA GLY A 122 13.42 6.62 -12.97
C GLY A 122 12.80 6.94 -14.34
N VAL A 123 11.96 6.04 -14.87
CA VAL A 123 11.18 6.29 -16.10
C VAL A 123 10.20 7.43 -15.85
N ALA A 124 9.46 7.44 -14.73
CA ALA A 124 8.54 8.51 -14.37
C ALA A 124 9.25 9.87 -14.34
N ALA A 125 10.44 9.94 -13.73
CA ALA A 125 11.24 11.15 -13.69
C ALA A 125 11.66 11.63 -15.10
N SER A 126 11.96 10.73 -16.04
CA SER A 126 12.29 11.08 -17.42
C SER A 126 11.08 11.52 -18.27
N CYS A 127 9.86 11.16 -17.82
CA CYS A 127 8.60 11.54 -18.49
C CYS A 127 8.01 12.85 -17.97
N LEU A 128 8.57 13.43 -16.91
CA LEU A 128 8.09 14.69 -16.35
C LEU A 128 8.11 15.82 -17.38
N GLY A 129 7.00 16.56 -17.43
CA GLY A 129 6.86 17.73 -18.33
C GLY A 129 6.12 17.41 -19.64
N SER A 130 5.81 16.15 -19.92
CA SER A 130 4.92 15.73 -21.01
C SER A 130 3.65 15.12 -20.45
N ALA A 131 2.54 15.81 -20.50
CA ALA A 131 1.25 15.30 -20.02
C ALA A 131 0.79 14.04 -20.77
N GLU A 132 1.30 13.81 -21.97
CA GLU A 132 1.00 12.62 -22.77
C GLU A 132 1.79 11.42 -22.25
N ASP A 133 3.07 11.59 -21.98
CA ASP A 133 3.94 10.54 -21.42
C ASP A 133 3.50 10.15 -20.01
N GLU A 134 3.09 11.11 -19.18
CA GLU A 134 2.55 10.85 -17.86
C GLU A 134 1.25 10.01 -17.92
N ARG A 135 0.36 10.32 -18.88
CA ARG A 135 -0.86 9.52 -19.11
C ARG A 135 -0.55 8.11 -19.61
N ALA A 136 0.50 7.96 -20.43
CA ALA A 136 0.93 6.64 -20.89
C ALA A 136 1.47 5.82 -19.74
N LEU A 137 2.28 6.40 -18.86
CA LEU A 137 2.77 5.72 -17.66
C LEU A 137 1.61 5.27 -16.75
N ASP A 138 0.65 6.16 -16.48
CA ASP A 138 -0.56 5.84 -15.69
C ASP A 138 -1.37 4.69 -16.34
N ALA A 139 -1.49 4.68 -17.67
CA ALA A 139 -2.17 3.60 -18.39
C ALA A 139 -1.43 2.25 -18.25
N ILE A 140 -0.09 2.26 -18.27
CA ILE A 140 0.74 1.06 -18.06
C ILE A 140 0.59 0.54 -16.63
N GLU A 141 0.56 1.43 -15.63
CA GLU A 141 0.33 1.04 -14.23
C GLU A 141 -1.02 0.40 -14.02
N ARG A 142 -2.07 0.96 -14.63
CA ARG A 142 -3.41 0.36 -14.60
C ARG A 142 -3.43 -1.01 -15.28
N LEU A 143 -2.73 -1.16 -16.41
CA LEU A 143 -2.61 -2.44 -17.09
C LEU A 143 -1.91 -3.46 -16.20
N ARG A 144 -0.75 -3.11 -15.60
CA ARG A 144 -0.04 -3.98 -14.67
C ARG A 144 -0.95 -4.46 -13.54
N TYR A 145 -1.68 -3.53 -12.91
CA TYR A 145 -2.59 -3.86 -11.81
C TYR A 145 -3.70 -4.82 -12.26
N ALA A 146 -4.29 -4.56 -13.43
CA ALA A 146 -5.32 -5.42 -14.00
C ALA A 146 -4.79 -6.82 -14.35
N GLU A 147 -3.55 -6.94 -14.91
CA GLU A 147 -2.92 -8.23 -15.20
C GLU A 147 -2.55 -8.99 -13.92
N GLU A 148 -2.14 -8.30 -12.85
CA GLU A 148 -1.89 -8.91 -11.55
C GLU A 148 -3.17 -9.52 -10.95
N HIS A 149 -4.32 -8.83 -11.08
CA HIS A 149 -5.63 -9.37 -10.71
C HIS A 149 -6.07 -10.52 -11.61
N ALA A 150 -5.79 -10.44 -12.92
CA ALA A 150 -6.08 -11.54 -13.84
C ALA A 150 -5.27 -12.80 -13.53
N ALA A 151 -4.04 -12.66 -13.07
CA ALA A 151 -3.22 -13.78 -12.62
C ALA A 151 -3.84 -14.54 -11.45
N ARG A 152 -4.68 -13.85 -10.64
CA ARG A 152 -5.53 -14.46 -9.59
C ARG A 152 -6.89 -14.94 -10.08
N ARG A 153 -7.12 -14.98 -11.39
CA ARG A 153 -8.44 -15.30 -11.98
C ARG A 153 -9.60 -14.41 -11.51
N GLU A 154 -9.28 -13.24 -10.95
CA GLU A 154 -10.28 -12.30 -10.43
C GLU A 154 -10.80 -11.32 -11.49
N ALA A 155 -10.17 -11.25 -12.66
CA ALA A 155 -10.49 -10.28 -13.69
C ALA A 155 -11.19 -10.91 -14.91
N GLY A 156 -12.09 -10.13 -15.51
CA GLY A 156 -12.72 -10.44 -16.78
C GLY A 156 -11.78 -10.24 -18.00
N ASP A 157 -12.35 -10.07 -19.19
CA ASP A 157 -11.59 -9.86 -20.41
C ASP A 157 -10.80 -8.53 -20.39
N LEU A 158 -9.47 -8.63 -20.39
CA LEU A 158 -8.54 -7.50 -20.42
C LEU A 158 -8.10 -7.08 -21.83
N ALA A 159 -8.58 -7.75 -22.88
CA ALA A 159 -8.17 -7.46 -24.26
C ALA A 159 -8.45 -5.99 -24.68
N PRO A 160 -9.58 -5.35 -24.28
CA PRO A 160 -9.80 -3.94 -24.59
C PRO A 160 -8.77 -3.01 -23.94
N LEU A 161 -8.44 -3.27 -22.68
CA LEU A 161 -7.46 -2.46 -21.94
C LEU A 161 -6.06 -2.58 -22.58
N ARG A 162 -5.63 -3.80 -22.91
CA ARG A 162 -4.34 -4.05 -23.60
C ARG A 162 -4.25 -3.32 -24.93
N ARG A 163 -5.31 -3.39 -25.75
CA ARG A 163 -5.35 -2.66 -27.04
C ARG A 163 -5.23 -1.16 -26.84
N ARG A 164 -5.93 -0.61 -25.84
CA ARG A 164 -5.88 0.83 -25.55
C ARG A 164 -4.49 1.28 -25.10
N VAL A 165 -3.83 0.54 -24.23
CA VAL A 165 -2.46 0.85 -23.76
C VAL A 165 -1.48 0.80 -24.92
N ARG A 166 -1.54 -0.25 -25.77
CA ARG A 166 -0.70 -0.33 -26.97
C ARG A 166 -0.92 0.85 -27.91
N ALA A 167 -2.16 1.20 -28.20
CA ALA A 167 -2.47 2.35 -29.07
C ALA A 167 -1.90 3.68 -28.51
N ILE A 168 -1.92 3.88 -27.19
CA ILE A 168 -1.33 5.06 -26.55
C ILE A 168 0.19 5.04 -26.74
N VAL A 169 0.84 3.93 -26.42
CA VAL A 169 2.31 3.80 -26.50
C VAL A 169 2.80 3.86 -27.94
N ASP A 170 2.12 3.16 -28.86
CA ASP A 170 2.47 3.18 -30.29
C ASP A 170 2.20 4.55 -30.93
N GLY A 171 1.15 5.25 -30.51
CA GLY A 171 0.84 6.60 -30.96
C GLY A 171 1.92 7.63 -30.57
N GLN A 172 2.57 7.43 -29.44
CA GLN A 172 3.72 8.23 -29.00
C GLN A 172 5.00 7.90 -29.78
N LEU A 173 5.09 6.68 -30.31
CA LEU A 173 6.17 6.24 -31.19
C LEU A 173 5.95 6.63 -32.66
N GLY A 174 4.96 7.51 -32.93
CA GLY A 174 4.61 7.96 -34.28
C GLY A 174 5.84 8.09 -35.16
N PRO A 175 5.74 7.93 -36.50
CA PRO A 175 6.87 7.69 -37.39
C PRO A 175 7.96 8.72 -37.08
N ALA A 176 9.12 8.20 -36.64
CA ALA A 176 10.30 9.03 -36.38
C ALA A 176 10.47 9.93 -37.58
N SER A 177 10.18 11.22 -37.41
CA SER A 177 10.35 12.21 -38.48
C SER A 177 11.80 12.08 -38.92
N PRO A 178 12.09 11.70 -40.18
CA PRO A 178 13.47 11.61 -40.64
C PRO A 178 14.09 13.01 -40.52
N ARG A 179 15.11 13.10 -39.66
CA ARG A 179 15.95 14.28 -39.54
C ARG A 179 16.90 14.35 -40.73
#